data_5424b8515cdd84946c108a79c3cc1476
#
_entry.id   5424b8515cdd84946c108a79c3cc1476
#
_cell.length_a   1.000
_cell.length_b   1.000
_cell.length_c   1.000
_cell.angle_alpha   90.00
_cell.angle_beta   90.00
_cell.angle_gamma   90.00
#
_symmetry.space_group_name_H-M   'P 1'
#
loop_
_entity.id
_entity.type
_entity.pdbx_description
1 polymer ?
#
loop_
_entity_poly.entity_id
_entity_poly.type
_entity_poly.pdbx_seq_one_letter_code
_entity_poly.pdbx_strand_id
1 'polypeptide(L)' 'ASMRTAIKKVKLAGKENDAKSAVDALNLANKKIDKAVSNGLIHKNKAARNKSKLAKIVDNIK' A
#
# COMPACT_ATOMS: atom_id res chain seq x y z
N ALA A 1 1.75 4.72 13.41
CA ALA A 1 0.68 4.73 12.69
C ALA A 1 0.87 4.72 11.19
N SER A 2 2.08 4.72 10.75
CA SER A 2 2.44 5.03 9.39
C SER A 2 1.99 4.00 8.33
N MET A 3 2.19 2.70 8.59
CA MET A 3 1.85 1.68 7.59
C MET A 3 0.34 1.59 7.38
N ARG A 4 -0.43 1.58 8.45
CA ARG A 4 -1.90 1.54 8.34
C ARG A 4 -2.46 2.77 7.65
N THR A 5 -1.89 3.93 7.96
CA THR A 5 -2.31 5.19 7.34
C THR A 5 -2.04 5.16 5.83
N ALA A 6 -0.87 4.69 5.42
CA ALA A 6 -0.54 4.59 4.01
C ALA A 6 -1.47 3.62 3.28
N ILE A 7 -1.80 2.48 3.90
CA ILE A 7 -2.73 1.51 3.32
C ILE A 7 -4.13 2.14 3.17
N LYS A 8 -4.59 2.87 4.18
CA LYS A 8 -5.88 3.57 4.11
C LYS A 8 -5.90 4.58 2.97
N LYS A 9 -4.81 5.30 2.76
CA LYS A 9 -4.72 6.27 1.67
C LYS A 9 -4.86 5.60 0.31
N VAL A 10 -4.24 4.45 0.11
CA VAL A 10 -4.38 3.69 -1.13
C VAL A 10 -5.84 3.28 -1.33
N LYS A 11 -6.48 2.75 -0.30
CA LYS A 11 -7.87 2.33 -0.39
C LYS A 11 -8.81 3.51 -0.69
N LEU A 12 -8.58 4.64 -0.04
CA LEU A 12 -9.37 5.84 -0.26
C LEU A 12 -9.23 6.35 -1.68
N ALA A 13 -7.99 6.43 -2.18
CA ALA A 13 -7.72 6.86 -3.55
C ALA A 13 -8.37 5.91 -4.56
N GLY A 14 -8.35 4.61 -4.28
CA GLY A 14 -9.02 3.64 -5.13
C GLY A 14 -10.53 3.85 -5.17
N LYS A 15 -11.12 4.16 -4.02
CA LYS A 15 -12.54 4.44 -3.92
C LYS A 15 -12.93 5.71 -4.68
N GLU A 16 -12.05 6.70 -4.70
CA GLU A 16 -12.27 7.96 -5.41
C GLU A 16 -11.89 7.89 -6.89
N ASN A 17 -11.36 6.76 -7.35
CA ASN A 17 -10.87 6.57 -8.72
C ASN A 17 -9.78 7.58 -9.10
N ASP A 18 -8.95 7.96 -8.13
CA ASP A 18 -7.83 8.87 -8.34
C ASP A 18 -6.55 8.06 -8.54
N ALA A 19 -6.27 7.69 -9.79
CA ALA A 19 -5.14 6.83 -10.12
C ALA A 19 -3.81 7.46 -9.69
N LYS A 20 -3.64 8.77 -9.90
CA LYS A 20 -2.41 9.45 -9.56
C LYS A 20 -2.13 9.40 -8.05
N SER A 21 -3.12 9.76 -7.25
CA SER A 21 -3.00 9.69 -5.80
C SER A 21 -2.82 8.25 -5.32
N ALA A 22 -3.49 7.30 -5.97
CA ALA A 22 -3.37 5.89 -5.63
C ALA A 22 -1.95 5.38 -5.87
N VAL A 23 -1.32 5.74 -6.99
CA VAL A 23 0.05 5.35 -7.28
C VAL A 23 1.01 5.95 -6.26
N ASP A 24 0.86 7.23 -5.94
CA ASP A 24 1.69 7.88 -4.92
C ASP A 24 1.53 7.21 -3.56
N ALA A 25 0.30 6.93 -3.17
CA ALA A 25 0.01 6.26 -1.91
C ALA A 25 0.55 4.83 -1.90
N LEU A 26 0.46 4.12 -3.04
CA LEU A 26 1.02 2.77 -3.18
C LEU A 26 2.53 2.78 -2.97
N ASN A 27 3.23 3.73 -3.61
CA ASN A 27 4.67 3.85 -3.46
C ASN A 27 5.06 4.11 -1.99
N LEU A 28 4.33 4.99 -1.33
CA LEU A 28 4.56 5.26 0.07
C LEU A 28 4.29 4.03 0.94
N ALA A 29 3.18 3.34 0.67
CA ALA A 29 2.83 2.13 1.41
C ALA A 29 3.90 1.06 1.24
N ASN A 30 4.40 0.87 0.01
CA ASN A 30 5.46 -0.10 -0.25
C ASN A 30 6.73 0.21 0.55
N LYS A 31 7.12 1.48 0.61
CA LYS A 31 8.27 1.90 1.41
C LYS A 31 8.08 1.58 2.89
N LYS A 32 6.89 1.88 3.42
CA LYS A 32 6.58 1.60 4.82
C LYS A 32 6.57 0.10 5.12
N ILE A 33 6.02 -0.69 4.20
CA ILE A 33 5.97 -2.14 4.34
C ILE A 33 7.40 -2.71 4.31
N ASP A 34 8.22 -2.27 3.36
CA ASP A 34 9.61 -2.73 3.26
C ASP A 34 10.39 -2.40 4.52
N LYS A 35 10.20 -1.20 5.05
CA LYS A 35 10.86 -0.79 6.29
C LYS A 35 10.41 -1.65 7.47
N ALA A 36 9.13 -1.98 7.54
CA ALA A 36 8.60 -2.84 8.60
C ALA A 36 9.21 -4.25 8.54
N VAL A 37 9.39 -4.79 7.32
CA VAL A 37 10.05 -6.08 7.13
C VAL A 37 11.51 -6.00 7.60
N SER A 38 12.21 -4.95 7.18
CA SER A 38 13.61 -4.74 7.56
C SER A 38 13.79 -4.63 9.06
N ASN A 39 12.83 -4.03 9.75
CA ASN A 39 12.85 -3.88 11.20
C ASN A 39 12.33 -5.12 11.95
N GLY A 40 11.89 -6.15 11.23
CA GLY A 40 11.37 -7.37 11.83
C GLY A 40 9.97 -7.23 12.40
N LEU A 41 9.24 -6.17 12.04
CA LEU A 41 7.89 -5.93 12.55
C LEU A 41 6.84 -6.81 11.87
N ILE A 42 7.07 -7.15 10.60
CA ILE A 42 6.19 -8.07 9.86
C ILE A 42 7.04 -9.04 9.05
N HIS A 43 6.47 -10.21 8.78
CA HIS A 43 7.11 -11.22 7.97
C HIS A 43 7.03 -10.85 6.47
N LYS A 44 8.06 -11.23 5.69
CA LYS A 44 8.09 -10.93 4.27
C LYS A 44 6.89 -11.49 3.50
N ASN A 45 6.35 -12.62 3.91
CA ASN A 45 5.16 -13.21 3.29
C ASN A 45 3.94 -12.31 3.47
N LYS A 46 3.78 -11.76 4.66
CA LYS A 46 2.68 -10.84 4.95
C LYS A 46 2.85 -9.54 4.17
N ALA A 47 4.09 -9.06 4.07
CA ALA A 47 4.40 -7.87 3.30
C ALA A 47 4.05 -8.05 1.83
N ALA A 48 4.44 -9.19 1.24
CA ALA A 48 4.13 -9.49 -0.15
C ALA A 48 2.62 -9.54 -0.39
N ARG A 49 1.87 -10.14 0.55
CA ARG A 49 0.42 -10.23 0.46
C ARG A 49 -0.21 -8.83 0.50
N ASN A 50 0.24 -7.97 1.40
CA ASN A 50 -0.25 -6.60 1.49
C ASN A 50 0.05 -5.81 0.21
N LYS A 51 1.27 -5.92 -0.31
CA LYS A 51 1.66 -5.26 -1.55
C LYS A 51 0.77 -5.70 -2.71
N SER A 52 0.49 -7.00 -2.82
CA SER A 52 -0.37 -7.53 -3.87
C SER A 52 -1.78 -6.96 -3.79
N LYS A 53 -2.35 -6.89 -2.58
CA LYS A 53 -3.68 -6.32 -2.39
C LYS A 53 -3.74 -4.85 -2.80
N LEU A 54 -2.72 -4.09 -2.41
CA LEU A 54 -2.67 -2.66 -2.73
C LEU A 54 -2.50 -2.44 -4.24
N ALA A 55 -1.66 -3.25 -4.88
CA ALA A 55 -1.47 -3.18 -6.33
C ALA A 55 -2.78 -3.46 -7.07
N LYS A 56 -3.57 -4.41 -6.59
CA LYS A 56 -4.87 -4.71 -7.19
C LYS A 56 -5.82 -3.52 -7.11
N ILE A 57 -5.81 -2.82 -5.98
CA ILE A 57 -6.66 -1.64 -5.81
C ILE A 57 -6.30 -0.58 -6.87
N VAL A 58 -5.01 -0.35 -7.07
CA VAL A 58 -4.55 0.62 -8.06
C VAL A 58 -4.88 0.16 -9.49
N ASP A 59 -4.70 -1.13 -9.79
CA ASP A 59 -4.99 -1.68 -11.11
C ASP A 59 -6.47 -1.58 -11.47
N ASN A 60 -7.36 -1.59 -10.49
CA ASN A 60 -8.80 -1.49 -10.72
C ASN A 60 -9.28 -0.07 -10.96
N ILE A 61 -8.42 0.92 -10.81
CA ILE A 61 -8.76 2.32 -11.09
C ILE A 61 -8.69 2.56 -12.60
N LYS A 62 -9.76 3.09 -13.14
CA LYS A 62 -9.84 3.38 -14.58
C LYS A 62 -9.64 4.84 -14.88
#